data_0f33a8ec391846652c577ac6bec5095a
#
_entry.id   0f33a8ec391846652c577ac6bec5095a
#
_cell.length_a   1.000
_cell.length_b   1.000
_cell.length_c   1.000
_cell.angle_alpha   90.00
_cell.angle_beta   90.00
_cell.angle_gamma   90.00
#
_symmetry.space_group_name_H-M   'P 1'
#
loop_
_entity.id
_entity.type
_entity.pdbx_description
1 polymer ?
#
loop_
_entity_poly.entity_id
_entity_poly.type
_entity_poly.pdbx_seq_one_letter_code
_entity_poly.pdbx_strand_id
1 'polypeptide(L)'
;MKTSFLFFTVLILFFISASASEPAIWSVSSRSDILKGDARNVSIDSNGAVTLAPRLTEIYKTEQPYVWSSAVDAAGNVYLGTGGDGKVFKIPPGGSGSLFTDLAELNVSAVAVAANGDVFAATSPDGKVYRIDSAGKATVYFDAKEKYIWSLAVMADGSIAVGTGESGKIYRVRSANATPESSLLFDTSDSHIITLALDKAGNLYAGTDSNGLVLKF
;
A
#
# COMPACT_ATOMS: atom_id res chain seq x y z
N MET A 1 -37.87 37.49 72.58
CA MET A 1 -38.31 37.22 71.22
C MET A 1 -37.26 37.48 70.13
N LYS A 2 -36.37 38.44 70.29
CA LYS A 2 -35.31 38.74 69.26
C LYS A 2 -34.20 37.69 69.14
N THR A 3 -33.81 37.04 70.21
CA THR A 3 -32.76 36.00 70.22
C THR A 3 -33.18 34.67 69.64
N SER A 4 -34.46 34.29 69.78
CA SER A 4 -35.00 33.04 69.17
C SER A 4 -35.13 33.14 67.65
N PHE A 5 -35.38 34.32 67.11
CA PHE A 5 -35.46 34.53 65.66
C PHE A 5 -34.09 34.46 65.01
N LEU A 6 -33.08 34.95 65.64
CA LEU A 6 -31.70 34.88 65.16
C LEU A 6 -31.19 33.44 65.10
N PHE A 7 -31.52 32.60 66.08
CA PHE A 7 -31.13 31.20 66.16
C PHE A 7 -31.79 30.37 65.06
N PHE A 8 -33.05 30.68 64.73
CA PHE A 8 -33.76 30.00 63.65
C PHE A 8 -33.26 30.39 62.28
N THR A 9 -32.85 31.64 62.08
CA THR A 9 -32.27 32.10 60.78
C THR A 9 -30.87 31.49 60.55
N VAL A 10 -30.04 31.34 61.58
CA VAL A 10 -28.74 30.69 61.50
C VAL A 10 -28.87 29.19 61.22
N LEU A 11 -29.92 28.53 61.83
CA LEU A 11 -30.16 27.11 61.59
C LEU A 11 -30.62 26.86 60.14
N ILE A 12 -31.43 27.74 59.54
CA ILE A 12 -31.84 27.63 58.12
C ILE A 12 -30.66 27.86 57.16
N LEU A 13 -29.74 28.75 57.48
CA LEU A 13 -28.57 28.99 56.65
C LEU A 13 -27.56 27.80 56.65
N PHE A 14 -27.59 27.00 57.73
CA PHE A 14 -26.75 25.79 57.79
C PHE A 14 -27.28 24.61 56.93
N PHE A 15 -28.57 24.61 56.57
CA PHE A 15 -29.16 23.54 55.76
C PHE A 15 -29.05 23.78 54.24
N ILE A 16 -28.59 24.95 53.79
CA ILE A 16 -28.53 25.29 52.35
C ILE A 16 -27.22 24.86 51.69
N SER A 17 -26.23 24.38 52.42
CA SER A 17 -24.92 24.06 51.85
C SER A 17 -24.57 22.57 51.68
N ALA A 18 -25.55 21.68 51.74
CA ALA A 18 -25.35 20.29 51.37
C ALA A 18 -25.63 20.07 49.89
N SER A 19 -24.83 20.65 49.01
CA SER A 19 -24.75 20.18 47.62
C SER A 19 -24.06 18.83 47.64
N ALA A 20 -24.84 17.76 47.67
CA ALA A 20 -24.30 16.46 47.36
C ALA A 20 -23.78 16.48 45.89
N SER A 21 -22.45 16.49 45.71
CA SER A 21 -21.92 16.27 44.38
C SER A 21 -22.22 14.82 43.99
N GLU A 22 -23.04 14.61 43.00
CA GLU A 22 -23.17 13.28 42.44
C GLU A 22 -21.82 12.87 41.85
N PRO A 23 -21.28 11.70 42.20
CA PRO A 23 -20.06 11.22 41.59
C PRO A 23 -20.32 11.01 40.10
N ALA A 24 -19.58 11.67 39.23
CA ALA A 24 -19.59 11.39 37.79
C ALA A 24 -18.96 10.02 37.56
N ILE A 25 -19.78 9.02 37.35
CA ILE A 25 -19.31 7.68 37.01
C ILE A 25 -19.05 7.66 35.49
N TRP A 26 -17.77 7.51 35.14
CA TRP A 26 -17.39 7.23 33.76
C TRP A 26 -17.40 5.73 33.56
N SER A 27 -18.20 5.22 32.61
CA SER A 27 -18.24 3.81 32.25
C SER A 27 -17.95 3.63 30.76
N VAL A 28 -17.07 2.67 30.44
CA VAL A 28 -16.78 2.23 29.08
C VAL A 28 -17.16 0.76 29.04
N SER A 29 -18.28 0.43 28.40
CA SER A 29 -18.83 -0.92 28.36
C SER A 29 -19.04 -1.48 26.97
N SER A 30 -18.84 -0.66 25.95
CA SER A 30 -19.01 -1.08 24.55
C SER A 30 -17.81 -0.73 23.68
N ARG A 31 -17.65 -1.47 22.55
CA ARG A 31 -16.63 -1.14 21.56
C ARG A 31 -16.77 0.29 21.05
N SER A 32 -17.98 0.78 20.87
CA SER A 32 -18.24 2.16 20.43
C SER A 32 -17.76 3.21 21.43
N ASP A 33 -17.78 2.91 22.72
CA ASP A 33 -17.25 3.81 23.75
C ASP A 33 -15.72 3.83 23.75
N ILE A 34 -15.07 2.66 23.57
CA ILE A 34 -13.62 2.54 23.45
C ILE A 34 -13.13 3.29 22.20
N LEU A 35 -13.85 3.19 21.08
CA LEU A 35 -13.47 3.83 19.82
C LEU A 35 -13.66 5.35 19.80
N LYS A 36 -14.28 5.96 20.83
CA LYS A 36 -14.30 7.42 21.01
C LYS A 36 -12.95 7.97 21.51
N GLY A 37 -12.11 7.09 22.04
CA GLY A 37 -10.76 7.44 22.48
C GLY A 37 -9.76 7.48 21.32
N ASP A 38 -8.61 8.08 21.56
CA ASP A 38 -7.47 8.09 20.65
C ASP A 38 -6.59 6.85 20.95
N ALA A 39 -6.67 5.85 20.07
CA ALA A 39 -5.91 4.62 20.22
C ALA A 39 -4.45 4.84 19.81
N ARG A 40 -3.55 4.97 20.79
CA ARG A 40 -2.11 5.12 20.55
C ARG A 40 -1.37 3.85 20.93
N ASN A 41 -0.61 3.28 19.99
CA ASN A 41 0.18 2.07 20.16
C ASN A 41 -0.63 0.83 20.59
N VAL A 42 -1.95 0.86 20.38
CA VAL A 42 -2.85 -0.27 20.67
C VAL A 42 -3.71 -0.56 19.46
N SER A 43 -4.06 -1.84 19.32
CA SER A 43 -5.04 -2.34 18.36
C SER A 43 -6.25 -2.86 19.11
N ILE A 44 -7.45 -2.56 18.61
CA ILE A 44 -8.72 -2.99 19.20
C ILE A 44 -9.41 -3.91 18.19
N ASP A 45 -9.58 -5.16 18.55
CA ASP A 45 -10.23 -6.14 17.68
C ASP A 45 -11.77 -5.99 17.65
N SER A 46 -12.44 -6.82 16.85
CA SER A 46 -13.91 -6.81 16.73
C SER A 46 -14.64 -7.18 18.03
N ASN A 47 -13.96 -7.86 18.95
CA ASN A 47 -14.51 -8.28 20.25
C ASN A 47 -14.22 -7.26 21.36
N GLY A 48 -13.52 -6.16 21.03
CA GLY A 48 -13.13 -5.14 21.99
C GLY A 48 -11.86 -5.48 22.77
N ALA A 49 -11.13 -6.55 22.44
CA ALA A 49 -9.86 -6.84 23.06
C ALA A 49 -8.80 -5.82 22.60
N VAL A 50 -8.04 -5.32 23.55
CA VAL A 50 -6.98 -4.32 23.33
C VAL A 50 -5.64 -5.04 23.37
N THR A 51 -4.88 -4.93 22.29
CA THR A 51 -3.54 -5.50 22.15
C THR A 51 -2.54 -4.42 21.76
N LEU A 52 -1.24 -4.71 21.88
CA LEU A 52 -0.23 -3.80 21.37
C LEU A 52 -0.32 -3.71 19.84
N ALA A 53 -0.41 -2.51 19.31
CA ALA A 53 -0.34 -2.29 17.87
C ALA A 53 1.09 -2.50 17.36
N PRO A 54 1.26 -2.94 16.09
CA PRO A 54 2.56 -2.89 15.44
C PRO A 54 3.11 -1.47 15.45
N ARG A 55 4.39 -1.33 15.76
CA ARG A 55 5.05 -0.03 15.67
C ARG A 55 5.26 0.34 14.21
N LEU A 56 4.62 1.40 13.76
CA LEU A 56 4.88 1.99 12.45
C LEU A 56 6.06 2.97 12.58
N THR A 57 7.00 2.87 11.66
CA THR A 57 8.15 3.78 11.57
C THR A 57 8.25 4.25 10.13
N GLU A 58 8.27 5.56 9.93
CA GLU A 58 8.61 6.13 8.63
C GLU A 58 10.09 5.85 8.34
N ILE A 59 10.35 5.19 7.21
CA ILE A 59 11.71 4.83 6.79
C ILE A 59 12.24 5.75 5.67
N TYR A 60 11.34 6.31 4.88
CA TYR A 60 11.70 7.20 3.78
C TYR A 60 10.49 8.00 3.27
N LYS A 61 10.72 9.24 2.85
CA LYS A 61 9.75 10.11 2.21
C LYS A 61 10.22 10.44 0.80
N THR A 62 9.46 10.03 -0.20
CA THR A 62 9.84 10.16 -1.63
C THR A 62 9.68 11.58 -2.18
N GLU A 63 9.00 12.48 -1.45
CA GLU A 63 8.54 13.79 -1.91
C GLU A 63 7.68 13.72 -3.20
N GLN A 64 7.17 12.53 -3.52
CA GLN A 64 6.26 12.32 -4.63
C GLN A 64 4.81 12.24 -4.14
N PRO A 65 3.81 12.69 -4.93
CA PRO A 65 2.42 12.68 -4.50
C PRO A 65 1.86 11.26 -4.28
N TYR A 66 2.41 10.26 -4.99
CA TYR A 66 1.91 8.89 -4.94
C TYR A 66 3.05 7.87 -4.94
N VAL A 67 2.91 6.82 -4.14
CA VAL A 67 3.67 5.57 -4.26
C VAL A 67 2.68 4.51 -4.72
N TRP A 68 2.79 4.09 -5.97
CA TRP A 68 1.85 3.15 -6.59
C TRP A 68 2.22 1.69 -6.36
N SER A 69 3.51 1.41 -6.30
CA SER A 69 3.98 0.03 -6.25
C SER A 69 5.26 -0.11 -5.44
N SER A 70 5.49 -1.30 -4.94
CA SER A 70 6.73 -1.66 -4.25
C SER A 70 7.14 -3.09 -4.56
N ALA A 71 8.44 -3.34 -4.56
CA ALA A 71 9.02 -4.67 -4.64
C ALA A 71 10.25 -4.75 -3.73
N VAL A 72 10.59 -5.97 -3.28
CA VAL A 72 11.74 -6.21 -2.41
C VAL A 72 12.63 -7.25 -3.06
N ASP A 73 13.94 -6.99 -3.13
CA ASP A 73 14.91 -7.97 -3.61
C ASP A 73 15.37 -8.94 -2.50
N ALA A 74 16.15 -9.95 -2.88
CA ALA A 74 16.66 -10.95 -1.96
C ALA A 74 17.62 -10.37 -0.90
N ALA A 75 18.22 -9.22 -1.14
CA ALA A 75 19.08 -8.51 -0.20
C ALA A 75 18.30 -7.61 0.76
N GLY A 76 16.99 -7.51 0.59
CA GLY A 76 16.10 -6.69 1.41
C GLY A 76 16.02 -5.22 0.97
N ASN A 77 16.55 -4.86 -0.21
CA ASN A 77 16.34 -3.52 -0.75
C ASN A 77 14.87 -3.40 -1.20
N VAL A 78 14.23 -2.28 -0.83
CA VAL A 78 12.87 -1.95 -1.26
C VAL A 78 12.95 -1.00 -2.44
N TYR A 79 12.25 -1.31 -3.50
CA TYR A 79 12.08 -0.45 -4.68
C TYR A 79 10.66 0.08 -4.69
N LEU A 80 10.51 1.39 -4.93
CA LEU A 80 9.22 2.08 -4.95
C LEU A 80 8.99 2.71 -6.31
N GLY A 81 7.86 2.42 -6.93
CA GLY A 81 7.38 3.09 -8.13
C GLY A 81 6.42 4.22 -7.77
N THR A 82 6.65 5.41 -8.30
CA THR A 82 5.91 6.61 -7.93
C THR A 82 5.10 7.21 -9.08
N GLY A 83 4.18 8.09 -8.74
CA GLY A 83 3.40 8.87 -9.69
C GLY A 83 3.65 10.36 -9.53
N GLY A 84 3.40 11.06 -10.63
CA GLY A 84 3.68 12.50 -10.78
C GLY A 84 4.86 12.79 -11.68
N ASP A 85 5.99 12.06 -11.49
CA ASP A 85 7.23 12.26 -12.27
C ASP A 85 7.89 10.93 -12.69
N GLY A 86 7.22 9.78 -12.60
CA GLY A 86 7.72 8.50 -13.09
C GLY A 86 9.03 8.00 -12.47
N LYS A 87 9.25 8.28 -11.19
CA LYS A 87 10.50 7.96 -10.49
C LYS A 87 10.46 6.59 -9.82
N VAL A 88 11.61 5.93 -9.79
CA VAL A 88 11.83 4.74 -8.98
C VAL A 88 12.85 5.05 -7.89
N PHE A 89 12.52 4.76 -6.66
CA PHE A 89 13.41 4.92 -5.51
C PHE A 89 13.88 3.57 -5.01
N LYS A 90 15.08 3.54 -4.40
CA LYS A 90 15.67 2.37 -3.74
C LYS A 90 15.95 2.70 -2.28
N ILE A 91 15.55 1.81 -1.39
CA ILE A 91 15.77 1.91 0.06
C ILE A 91 16.51 0.65 0.50
N PRO A 92 17.81 0.72 0.85
CA PRO A 92 18.55 -0.41 1.37
C PRO A 92 18.13 -0.74 2.80
N PRO A 93 18.33 -1.99 3.28
CA PRO A 93 18.05 -2.37 4.67
C PRO A 93 18.75 -1.45 5.65
N GLY A 94 17.97 -0.82 6.57
CA GLY A 94 18.52 0.07 7.60
C GLY A 94 19.14 1.38 7.09
N GLY A 95 19.06 1.66 5.78
CA GLY A 95 19.60 2.85 5.15
C GLY A 95 18.54 3.89 4.77
N SER A 96 19.02 5.03 4.31
CA SER A 96 18.17 6.07 3.72
C SER A 96 17.87 5.73 2.26
N GLY A 97 16.62 5.99 1.84
CA GLY A 97 16.22 5.87 0.44
C GLY A 97 16.92 6.91 -0.46
N SER A 98 17.02 6.60 -1.72
CA SER A 98 17.54 7.50 -2.76
C SER A 98 16.82 7.28 -4.07
N LEU A 99 16.86 8.27 -4.95
CA LEU A 99 16.43 8.12 -6.33
C LEU A 99 17.28 7.03 -7.00
N PHE A 100 16.62 6.02 -7.54
CA PHE A 100 17.30 4.95 -8.28
C PHE A 100 17.33 5.23 -9.78
N THR A 101 16.20 5.66 -10.34
CA THR A 101 16.10 6.12 -11.72
C THR A 101 14.93 7.08 -11.90
N ASP A 102 15.03 7.91 -12.92
CA ASP A 102 13.99 8.83 -13.39
C ASP A 102 13.59 8.39 -14.79
N LEU A 103 12.34 7.97 -14.97
CA LEU A 103 11.80 7.55 -16.26
C LEU A 103 11.09 8.73 -16.90
N ALA A 104 11.15 8.83 -18.23
CA ALA A 104 10.44 9.87 -18.98
C ALA A 104 8.93 9.57 -19.10
N GLU A 105 8.31 9.16 -17.99
CA GLU A 105 6.92 8.73 -17.91
C GLU A 105 6.23 9.41 -16.72
N LEU A 106 4.89 9.42 -16.72
CA LEU A 106 4.16 10.09 -15.63
C LEU A 106 4.07 9.21 -14.38
N ASN A 107 3.79 7.92 -14.55
CA ASN A 107 3.58 7.01 -13.44
C ASN A 107 4.35 5.70 -13.64
N VAL A 108 4.89 5.17 -12.54
CA VAL A 108 5.38 3.79 -12.40
C VAL A 108 4.32 2.99 -11.65
N SER A 109 3.45 2.34 -12.41
CA SER A 109 2.27 1.62 -11.89
C SER A 109 2.62 0.29 -11.22
N ALA A 110 3.67 -0.38 -11.70
CA ALA A 110 4.14 -1.63 -11.09
C ALA A 110 5.68 -1.72 -11.11
N VAL A 111 6.22 -2.34 -10.08
CA VAL A 111 7.65 -2.66 -9.96
C VAL A 111 7.81 -4.14 -9.62
N ALA A 112 8.75 -4.82 -10.25
CA ALA A 112 9.12 -6.20 -9.93
C ALA A 112 10.64 -6.34 -9.99
N VAL A 113 11.20 -7.26 -9.18
CA VAL A 113 12.65 -7.51 -9.13
C VAL A 113 12.93 -8.95 -9.51
N ALA A 114 13.82 -9.14 -10.46
CA ALA A 114 14.27 -10.46 -10.87
C ALA A 114 15.38 -11.00 -9.96
N ALA A 115 15.56 -12.32 -9.97
CA ALA A 115 16.57 -12.99 -9.14
C ALA A 115 18.01 -12.54 -9.44
N ASN A 116 18.27 -12.06 -10.66
CA ASN A 116 19.58 -11.50 -11.07
C ASN A 116 19.79 -10.05 -10.61
N GLY A 117 18.79 -9.44 -9.94
CA GLY A 117 18.86 -8.07 -9.43
C GLY A 117 18.37 -7.00 -10.42
N ASP A 118 17.98 -7.36 -11.64
CA ASP A 118 17.32 -6.41 -12.56
C ASP A 118 15.95 -5.98 -11.98
N VAL A 119 15.67 -4.70 -12.07
CA VAL A 119 14.38 -4.13 -11.68
C VAL A 119 13.56 -3.85 -12.93
N PHE A 120 12.31 -4.29 -12.92
CA PHE A 120 11.37 -4.00 -13.99
C PHE A 120 10.33 -3.00 -13.49
N ALA A 121 10.12 -1.94 -14.25
CA ALA A 121 9.17 -0.88 -13.95
C ALA A 121 8.17 -0.74 -15.09
N ALA A 122 6.89 -0.93 -14.80
CA ALA A 122 5.80 -0.70 -15.73
C ALA A 122 5.26 0.70 -15.58
N THR A 123 4.88 1.31 -16.69
CA THR A 123 4.51 2.72 -16.73
C THR A 123 3.10 2.95 -17.30
N SER A 124 2.57 4.14 -17.06
CA SER A 124 1.35 4.68 -17.63
C SER A 124 1.48 6.21 -17.77
N PRO A 125 0.84 6.85 -18.79
CA PRO A 125 -0.12 6.26 -19.73
C PRO A 125 0.49 5.59 -20.97
N ASP A 126 1.79 5.52 -21.16
CA ASP A 126 2.39 5.02 -22.40
C ASP A 126 2.70 3.51 -22.39
N GLY A 127 2.25 2.77 -21.40
CA GLY A 127 2.23 1.31 -21.35
C GLY A 127 3.54 0.60 -21.69
N LYS A 128 4.66 1.08 -21.16
CA LYS A 128 6.00 0.48 -21.36
C LYS A 128 6.47 -0.26 -20.12
N VAL A 129 7.31 -1.27 -20.33
CA VAL A 129 8.10 -1.89 -19.26
C VAL A 129 9.56 -1.52 -19.49
N TYR A 130 10.17 -0.91 -18.48
CA TYR A 130 11.58 -0.62 -18.43
C TYR A 130 12.32 -1.71 -17.66
N ARG A 131 13.49 -2.09 -18.14
CA ARG A 131 14.47 -2.85 -17.37
C ARG A 131 15.52 -1.87 -16.86
N ILE A 132 15.77 -1.91 -15.57
CA ILE A 132 16.70 -1.05 -14.86
C ILE A 132 17.79 -1.93 -14.29
N ASP A 133 19.03 -1.69 -14.67
CA ASP A 133 20.18 -2.43 -14.18
C ASP A 133 20.61 -1.99 -12.76
N SER A 134 21.61 -2.65 -12.20
CA SER A 134 22.10 -2.37 -10.84
C SER A 134 22.68 -0.95 -10.67
N ALA A 135 23.05 -0.29 -11.76
CA ALA A 135 23.53 1.09 -11.76
C ALA A 135 22.39 2.12 -11.89
N GLY A 136 21.14 1.68 -12.02
CA GLY A 136 19.96 2.56 -12.20
C GLY A 136 19.74 2.97 -13.66
N LYS A 137 20.46 2.38 -14.62
CA LYS A 137 20.25 2.69 -16.04
C LYS A 137 19.02 1.97 -16.56
N ALA A 138 18.02 2.74 -16.98
CA ALA A 138 16.78 2.24 -17.54
C ALA A 138 16.88 2.09 -19.07
N THR A 139 16.30 1.02 -19.59
CA THR A 139 16.10 0.78 -21.02
C THR A 139 14.71 0.22 -21.26
N VAL A 140 14.05 0.61 -22.35
CA VAL A 140 12.74 0.04 -22.70
C VAL A 140 12.95 -1.45 -22.99
N TYR A 141 12.25 -2.28 -22.23
CA TYR A 141 12.30 -3.73 -22.35
C TYR A 141 11.12 -4.28 -23.16
N PHE A 142 9.95 -3.69 -22.97
CA PHE A 142 8.74 -4.08 -23.68
C PHE A 142 7.82 -2.86 -23.86
N ASP A 143 7.22 -2.77 -25.03
CA ASP A 143 6.20 -1.78 -25.36
C ASP A 143 4.93 -2.55 -25.73
N ALA A 144 3.95 -2.53 -24.85
CA ALA A 144 2.71 -3.28 -25.00
C ALA A 144 1.81 -2.73 -26.10
N LYS A 145 2.02 -1.50 -26.54
CA LYS A 145 1.09 -0.73 -27.38
C LYS A 145 -0.30 -0.59 -26.75
N GLU A 146 -0.36 -0.71 -25.45
CA GLU A 146 -1.51 -0.47 -24.59
C GLU A 146 -1.25 0.79 -23.76
N LYS A 147 -2.31 1.44 -23.31
CA LYS A 147 -2.17 2.68 -22.55
C LYS A 147 -1.66 2.46 -21.14
N TYR A 148 -2.10 1.38 -20.52
CA TYR A 148 -1.78 1.08 -19.12
C TYR A 148 -1.17 -0.30 -18.97
N ILE A 149 -0.16 -0.41 -18.12
CA ILE A 149 0.28 -1.66 -17.54
C ILE A 149 0.07 -1.54 -16.03
N TRP A 150 -0.75 -2.44 -15.46
CA TRP A 150 -1.12 -2.37 -14.04
C TRP A 150 -0.31 -3.30 -13.16
N SER A 151 0.16 -4.40 -13.70
CA SER A 151 0.80 -5.43 -12.91
C SER A 151 1.95 -6.14 -13.64
N LEU A 152 2.95 -6.53 -12.86
CA LEU A 152 4.11 -7.31 -13.29
C LEU A 152 4.32 -8.50 -12.36
N ALA A 153 4.74 -9.63 -12.91
CA ALA A 153 5.23 -10.76 -12.12
C ALA A 153 6.45 -11.37 -12.79
N VAL A 154 7.52 -11.61 -12.03
CA VAL A 154 8.74 -12.29 -12.55
C VAL A 154 8.55 -13.79 -12.36
N MET A 155 8.52 -14.53 -13.46
CA MET A 155 8.34 -15.99 -13.48
C MET A 155 9.65 -16.72 -13.12
N ALA A 156 9.54 -17.99 -12.75
CA ALA A 156 10.68 -18.79 -12.31
C ALA A 156 11.79 -18.95 -13.36
N ASP A 157 11.44 -18.87 -14.65
CA ASP A 157 12.39 -18.91 -15.77
C ASP A 157 13.01 -17.53 -16.11
N GLY A 158 12.72 -16.51 -15.28
CA GLY A 158 13.20 -15.15 -15.49
C GLY A 158 12.42 -14.33 -16.52
N SER A 159 11.40 -14.91 -17.17
CA SER A 159 10.48 -14.13 -18.00
C SER A 159 9.54 -13.31 -17.11
N ILE A 160 8.90 -12.29 -17.69
CA ILE A 160 7.99 -11.40 -16.99
C ILE A 160 6.58 -11.59 -17.56
N ALA A 161 5.61 -11.78 -16.67
CA ALA A 161 4.21 -11.63 -17.01
C ALA A 161 3.83 -10.15 -16.84
N VAL A 162 3.12 -9.61 -17.83
CA VAL A 162 2.73 -8.20 -17.93
C VAL A 162 1.22 -8.14 -18.09
N GLY A 163 0.53 -7.56 -17.10
CA GLY A 163 -0.92 -7.36 -17.12
C GLY A 163 -1.26 -5.93 -17.57
N THR A 164 -2.03 -5.82 -18.65
CA THR A 164 -2.36 -4.55 -19.29
C THR A 164 -3.73 -4.02 -18.92
N GLY A 165 -3.97 -2.76 -19.26
CA GLY A 165 -5.27 -2.10 -19.21
C GLY A 165 -5.81 -1.76 -20.59
N GLU A 166 -7.08 -1.36 -20.64
CA GLU A 166 -7.94 -1.13 -21.81
C GLU A 166 -8.35 -2.40 -22.56
N SER A 167 -7.45 -3.34 -22.84
CA SER A 167 -7.77 -4.59 -23.53
C SER A 167 -7.55 -5.84 -22.70
N GLY A 168 -7.24 -5.73 -21.42
CA GLY A 168 -7.19 -6.85 -20.46
C GLY A 168 -6.32 -8.04 -20.90
N LYS A 169 -5.15 -7.76 -21.48
CA LYS A 169 -4.24 -8.78 -21.98
C LYS A 169 -3.15 -9.12 -20.97
N ILE A 170 -2.69 -10.36 -21.03
CA ILE A 170 -1.53 -10.82 -20.29
C ILE A 170 -0.47 -11.23 -21.30
N TYR A 171 0.67 -10.56 -21.28
CA TYR A 171 1.82 -10.89 -22.09
C TYR A 171 2.88 -11.61 -21.25
N ARG A 172 3.63 -12.50 -21.90
CA ARG A 172 4.89 -13.02 -21.38
C ARG A 172 6.03 -12.41 -22.17
N VAL A 173 6.96 -11.79 -21.49
CA VAL A 173 8.15 -11.19 -22.09
C VAL A 173 9.38 -11.88 -21.54
N ARG A 174 10.23 -12.40 -22.44
CA ARG A 174 11.50 -13.03 -22.08
C ARG A 174 12.66 -12.34 -22.78
N SER A 175 13.81 -12.34 -22.14
CA SER A 175 15.04 -11.93 -22.80
C SER A 175 15.53 -13.08 -23.67
N ALA A 176 15.43 -12.90 -24.98
CA ALA A 176 16.01 -13.82 -25.96
C ALA A 176 17.12 -13.08 -26.69
N ASN A 177 18.35 -13.51 -26.48
CA ASN A 177 19.55 -12.87 -27.06
C ASN A 177 19.65 -11.37 -26.69
N ALA A 178 19.79 -10.48 -27.69
CA ALA A 178 19.91 -9.04 -27.48
C ALA A 178 18.56 -8.31 -27.45
N THR A 179 17.47 -8.95 -27.87
CA THR A 179 16.13 -8.32 -28.00
C THR A 179 15.10 -9.11 -27.20
N PRO A 180 14.27 -8.48 -26.38
CA PRO A 180 13.16 -9.16 -25.73
C PRO A 180 12.13 -9.70 -26.72
N GLU A 181 11.66 -10.92 -26.47
CA GLU A 181 10.56 -11.52 -27.22
C GLU A 181 9.31 -11.54 -26.36
N SER A 182 8.19 -11.13 -26.94
CA SER A 182 6.88 -11.15 -26.28
C SER A 182 5.92 -12.12 -26.92
N SER A 183 5.10 -12.76 -26.11
CA SER A 183 3.97 -13.59 -26.55
C SER A 183 2.74 -13.24 -25.74
N LEU A 184 1.58 -13.21 -26.40
CA LEU A 184 0.30 -13.10 -25.72
C LEU A 184 0.01 -14.41 -25.01
N LEU A 185 -0.16 -14.38 -23.68
CA LEU A 185 -0.58 -15.53 -22.90
C LEU A 185 -2.10 -15.66 -22.89
N PHE A 186 -2.78 -14.56 -22.67
CA PHE A 186 -4.23 -14.55 -22.56
C PHE A 186 -4.81 -13.18 -22.94
N ASP A 187 -6.00 -13.21 -23.51
CA ASP A 187 -6.83 -12.04 -23.81
C ASP A 187 -8.16 -12.24 -23.10
N THR A 188 -8.45 -11.38 -22.11
CA THR A 188 -9.66 -11.51 -21.29
C THR A 188 -10.82 -10.73 -21.90
N SER A 189 -12.04 -11.00 -21.43
CA SER A 189 -13.20 -10.15 -21.74
C SER A 189 -13.26 -8.88 -20.89
N ASP A 190 -12.42 -8.78 -19.85
CA ASP A 190 -12.35 -7.61 -18.96
C ASP A 190 -11.36 -6.58 -19.51
N SER A 191 -11.49 -5.34 -19.07
CA SER A 191 -10.66 -4.26 -19.60
C SER A 191 -9.27 -4.21 -18.97
N HIS A 192 -9.13 -4.61 -17.69
CA HIS A 192 -7.88 -4.44 -16.97
C HIS A 192 -7.46 -5.70 -16.23
N ILE A 193 -6.16 -6.02 -16.30
CA ILE A 193 -5.49 -7.00 -15.44
C ILE A 193 -4.85 -6.23 -14.28
N ILE A 194 -5.59 -6.11 -13.20
CA ILE A 194 -5.22 -5.27 -12.07
C ILE A 194 -4.07 -5.85 -11.26
N THR A 195 -4.03 -7.17 -11.12
CA THR A 195 -3.02 -7.83 -10.30
C THR A 195 -2.55 -9.13 -10.92
N LEU A 196 -1.26 -9.42 -10.72
CA LEU A 196 -0.62 -10.69 -11.03
C LEU A 196 0.09 -11.21 -9.79
N ALA A 197 0.01 -12.50 -9.55
CA ALA A 197 0.71 -13.17 -8.45
C ALA A 197 1.17 -14.57 -8.89
N LEU A 198 2.28 -15.03 -8.30
CA LEU A 198 2.78 -16.39 -8.49
C LEU A 198 2.65 -17.16 -7.18
N ASP A 199 2.23 -18.41 -7.26
CA ASP A 199 2.34 -19.32 -6.14
C ASP A 199 3.74 -19.97 -6.07
N LYS A 200 3.98 -20.74 -5.02
CA LYS A 200 5.26 -21.44 -4.82
C LYS A 200 5.53 -22.54 -5.87
N ALA A 201 4.50 -23.00 -6.57
CA ALA A 201 4.60 -23.99 -7.64
C ALA A 201 4.88 -23.34 -9.00
N GLY A 202 4.85 -21.99 -9.08
CA GLY A 202 5.06 -21.24 -10.30
C GLY A 202 3.79 -21.00 -11.12
N ASN A 203 2.59 -21.32 -10.59
CA ASN A 203 1.35 -20.99 -11.25
C ASN A 203 1.13 -19.48 -11.18
N LEU A 204 0.77 -18.89 -12.32
CA LEU A 204 0.41 -17.47 -12.42
C LEU A 204 -1.09 -17.30 -12.16
N TYR A 205 -1.41 -16.35 -11.30
CA TYR A 205 -2.79 -15.92 -11.05
C TYR A 205 -2.95 -14.48 -11.49
N ALA A 206 -4.09 -14.18 -12.09
CA ALA A 206 -4.46 -12.83 -12.49
C ALA A 206 -5.82 -12.46 -11.93
N GLY A 207 -5.93 -11.24 -11.41
CA GLY A 207 -7.20 -10.64 -11.00
C GLY A 207 -7.56 -9.52 -11.95
N THR A 208 -8.84 -9.47 -12.36
CA THR A 208 -9.36 -8.50 -13.32
C THR A 208 -10.27 -7.47 -12.65
N ASP A 209 -10.61 -6.42 -13.38
CA ASP A 209 -11.68 -5.48 -13.04
C ASP A 209 -13.05 -5.96 -13.58
N SER A 210 -14.04 -5.09 -13.58
CA SER A 210 -15.37 -5.22 -14.18
C SER A 210 -16.15 -6.44 -13.73
N ASN A 211 -15.73 -7.66 -14.05
CA ASN A 211 -16.38 -8.91 -13.61
C ASN A 211 -15.69 -9.55 -12.40
N GLY A 212 -14.55 -9.04 -11.98
CA GLY A 212 -13.82 -9.56 -10.82
C GLY A 212 -13.34 -10.99 -10.99
N LEU A 213 -12.88 -11.36 -12.18
CA LEU A 213 -12.40 -12.69 -12.47
C LEU A 213 -11.07 -12.97 -11.77
N VAL A 214 -10.89 -14.21 -11.34
CA VAL A 214 -9.61 -14.75 -10.90
C VAL A 214 -9.23 -15.87 -11.86
N LEU A 215 -8.16 -15.65 -12.61
CA LEU A 215 -7.66 -16.57 -13.62
C LEU A 215 -6.40 -17.26 -13.11
N LYS A 216 -6.19 -18.53 -13.50
CA LYS A 216 -4.99 -19.30 -13.18
C LYS A 216 -4.39 -19.88 -14.45
N PHE A 217 -3.07 -19.79 -14.59
CA PHE A 217 -2.28 -20.31 -15.71
C PHE A 217 -1.21 -21.27 -15.23
#